data_e4cb5fbd8f2d1a33100a0ba15d643a1e
#
_entry.id   e4cb5fbd8f2d1a33100a0ba15d643a1e
#
_cell.length_a   1.000
_cell.length_b   1.000
_cell.length_c   1.000
_cell.angle_alpha   90.00
_cell.angle_beta   90.00
_cell.angle_gamma   90.00
#
_symmetry.space_group_name_H-M   'P 1'
#
loop_
_entity.id
_entity.type
_entity.pdbx_description
1 polymer ?
#
loop_
_entity_poly.entity_id
_entity_poly.type
_entity_poly.pdbx_seq_one_letter_code
_entity_poly.pdbx_strand_id
1 'polypeptide(L)'
;MFSSPSQRRPVIRALTTVALAAALLAPAATAIAAGPAGTSPALSARSTSSATEAVARAKAAAPVRTLKLVDGSTARIYRLGAHHYRMDNASRDGHLLGTLVAKNADAGGRHNGMFVVLTADGDAVSWTGREQYGAGSFPLPDGSTAKVTEVAADRYTLKIIHQGRVMATLVADHRDAAVNANGMYVVLNPDGTHSAWIS
;
A
#
# COMPACT_ATOMS: atom_id res chain seq x y z
N MET A 1 -1.35 -38.01 44.62
CA MET A 1 -2.30 -37.38 43.68
C MET A 1 -1.50 -36.50 42.75
N PHE A 2 -1.18 -36.99 41.54
CA PHE A 2 -0.40 -36.27 40.54
C PHE A 2 -1.31 -35.82 39.43
N SER A 3 -1.49 -34.49 39.29
CA SER A 3 -2.29 -33.90 38.20
C SER A 3 -1.39 -33.67 36.99
N SER A 4 -1.70 -34.33 35.88
CA SER A 4 -1.01 -34.14 34.59
C SER A 4 -1.40 -32.82 33.92
N PRO A 5 -0.44 -32.08 33.33
CA PRO A 5 -0.75 -30.91 32.55
C PRO A 5 -1.20 -31.30 31.13
N SER A 6 -2.35 -30.77 30.75
CA SER A 6 -2.92 -30.90 29.39
C SER A 6 -2.08 -30.18 28.36
N GLN A 7 -1.45 -30.92 27.46
CA GLN A 7 -0.73 -30.41 26.29
C GLN A 7 -1.74 -29.92 25.22
N ARG A 8 -1.86 -28.61 25.05
CA ARG A 8 -2.57 -28.04 23.89
C ARG A 8 -1.62 -28.00 22.69
N ARG A 9 -1.95 -28.78 21.67
CA ARG A 9 -1.23 -28.83 20.39
C ARG A 9 -1.43 -27.51 19.62
N PRO A 10 -0.37 -26.90 19.05
CA PRO A 10 -0.51 -25.76 18.17
C PRO A 10 -1.07 -26.21 16.81
N VAL A 11 -2.11 -25.56 16.36
CA VAL A 11 -2.66 -25.73 15.00
C VAL A 11 -1.77 -24.95 14.04
N ILE A 12 -0.97 -25.70 13.28
CA ILE A 12 -0.18 -25.15 12.17
C ILE A 12 -1.15 -24.91 11.01
N ARG A 13 -1.45 -23.65 10.71
CA ARG A 13 -2.12 -23.27 9.47
C ARG A 13 -1.08 -23.17 8.37
N ALA A 14 -1.12 -24.10 7.44
CA ALA A 14 -0.32 -24.09 6.22
C ALA A 14 -0.75 -22.91 5.33
N LEU A 15 0.20 -22.04 5.01
CA LEU A 15 0.03 -20.99 3.99
C LEU A 15 0.22 -21.63 2.62
N THR A 16 -0.86 -21.77 1.88
CA THR A 16 -0.84 -22.15 0.45
C THR A 16 -0.38 -20.95 -0.38
N THR A 17 0.80 -21.06 -0.95
CA THR A 17 1.31 -20.15 -2.00
C THR A 17 0.56 -20.43 -3.28
N VAL A 18 -0.27 -19.48 -3.73
CA VAL A 18 -0.87 -19.48 -5.07
C VAL A 18 0.13 -18.84 -6.04
N ALA A 19 0.72 -19.65 -6.91
CA ALA A 19 1.52 -19.18 -8.03
C ALA A 19 0.57 -18.69 -9.14
N LEU A 20 0.63 -17.39 -9.45
CA LEU A 20 -0.10 -16.79 -10.56
C LEU A 20 0.74 -16.96 -11.84
N ALA A 21 0.32 -17.87 -12.73
CA ALA A 21 0.85 -17.98 -14.09
C ALA A 21 0.30 -16.83 -14.95
N ALA A 22 1.17 -15.96 -15.46
CA ALA A 22 0.83 -14.96 -16.46
C ALA A 22 0.78 -15.60 -17.83
N ALA A 23 -0.41 -15.70 -18.43
CA ALA A 23 -0.59 -16.09 -19.81
C ALA A 23 -0.37 -14.87 -20.70
N LEU A 24 0.70 -14.89 -21.50
CA LEU A 24 0.98 -13.94 -22.58
C LEU A 24 0.12 -14.31 -23.79
N LEU A 25 -0.90 -13.52 -24.09
CA LEU A 25 -1.63 -13.58 -25.35
C LEU A 25 -0.89 -12.72 -26.38
N ALA A 26 -0.25 -13.38 -27.35
CA ALA A 26 0.30 -12.72 -28.53
C ALA A 26 -0.82 -12.46 -29.55
N PRO A 27 -0.89 -11.26 -30.15
CA PRO A 27 -1.82 -11.04 -31.27
C PRO A 27 -1.25 -11.64 -32.57
N ALA A 28 -2.02 -12.53 -33.17
CA ALA A 28 -1.75 -13.06 -34.50
C ALA A 28 -1.99 -11.96 -35.56
N ALA A 29 -0.94 -11.61 -36.29
CA ALA A 29 -1.04 -10.75 -37.46
C ALA A 29 -1.60 -11.57 -38.63
N THR A 30 -2.82 -11.28 -39.07
CA THR A 30 -3.37 -11.80 -40.36
C THR A 30 -2.98 -10.86 -41.47
N ALA A 31 -2.17 -11.37 -42.40
CA ALA A 31 -1.87 -10.73 -43.68
C ALA A 31 -3.11 -10.81 -44.58
N ILE A 32 -3.59 -9.67 -45.07
CA ILE A 32 -4.66 -9.61 -46.07
C ILE A 32 -4.03 -9.26 -47.42
N ALA A 33 -4.24 -10.15 -48.38
CA ALA A 33 -3.84 -10.00 -49.77
C ALA A 33 -4.62 -8.89 -50.49
N ALA A 34 -3.96 -8.18 -51.38
CA ALA A 34 -4.51 -7.13 -52.21
C ALA A 34 -5.38 -7.70 -53.32
N GLY A 35 -6.59 -7.15 -53.51
CA GLY A 35 -7.46 -7.31 -54.68
C GLY A 35 -8.12 -5.95 -54.99
N PRO A 36 -8.46 -5.64 -56.26
CA PRO A 36 -8.60 -4.29 -56.77
C PRO A 36 -9.99 -3.67 -56.63
N ALA A 37 -9.96 -2.37 -56.47
CA ALA A 37 -10.95 -1.33 -56.79
C ALA A 37 -12.47 -1.61 -56.79
N GLY A 38 -13.16 -0.92 -55.88
CA GLY A 38 -14.61 -0.73 -55.90
C GLY A 38 -15.06 0.27 -54.84
N THR A 39 -15.39 1.48 -55.33
CA THR A 39 -16.29 2.53 -54.75
C THR A 39 -16.60 2.55 -53.27
N SER A 40 -16.30 3.72 -52.68
CA SER A 40 -16.75 4.19 -51.34
C SER A 40 -18.26 4.13 -51.14
N PRO A 41 -18.72 4.00 -49.88
CA PRO A 41 -19.02 5.24 -49.14
C PRO A 41 -18.51 5.27 -47.70
N ALA A 42 -18.23 6.48 -47.25
CA ALA A 42 -17.92 6.89 -45.92
C ALA A 42 -18.96 6.42 -44.91
N LEU A 43 -18.51 5.65 -43.88
CA LEU A 43 -19.16 5.49 -42.57
C LEU A 43 -18.31 4.56 -41.72
N SER A 44 -17.48 5.13 -40.89
CA SER A 44 -17.02 4.56 -39.61
C SER A 44 -15.93 5.40 -38.96
N ALA A 45 -16.23 6.64 -38.66
CA ALA A 45 -15.44 7.46 -37.74
C ALA A 45 -16.23 7.72 -36.43
N ARG A 46 -16.74 6.66 -35.79
CA ARG A 46 -17.52 6.81 -34.54
C ARG A 46 -17.22 5.79 -33.44
N SER A 47 -16.18 4.98 -33.53
CA SER A 47 -15.94 3.95 -32.51
C SER A 47 -14.72 4.15 -31.63
N THR A 48 -13.89 5.14 -31.89
CA THR A 48 -12.68 5.39 -31.05
C THR A 48 -12.90 6.44 -29.96
N SER A 49 -13.96 7.26 -30.03
CA SER A 49 -14.26 8.26 -29.00
C SER A 49 -14.83 7.69 -27.69
N SER A 50 -15.58 6.58 -27.78
CA SER A 50 -16.31 6.04 -26.63
C SER A 50 -15.40 5.38 -25.58
N ALA A 51 -14.27 4.79 -25.99
CA ALA A 51 -13.34 4.16 -25.06
C ALA A 51 -12.52 5.20 -24.29
N THR A 52 -12.11 6.29 -24.95
CA THR A 52 -11.37 7.39 -24.33
C THR A 52 -12.26 8.22 -23.39
N GLU A 53 -13.54 8.37 -23.73
CA GLU A 53 -14.52 9.02 -22.84
C GLU A 53 -14.93 8.14 -21.66
N ALA A 54 -14.96 6.81 -21.81
CA ALA A 54 -15.22 5.88 -20.71
C ALA A 54 -14.04 5.87 -19.71
N VAL A 55 -12.80 5.95 -20.18
CA VAL A 55 -11.60 6.12 -19.33
C VAL A 55 -11.58 7.50 -18.68
N ALA A 56 -12.04 8.55 -19.36
CA ALA A 56 -12.17 9.90 -18.80
C ALA A 56 -13.34 10.02 -17.80
N ARG A 57 -14.39 9.22 -17.94
CA ARG A 57 -15.52 9.13 -16.98
C ARG A 57 -15.27 8.18 -15.80
N ALA A 58 -14.28 7.29 -15.85
CA ALA A 58 -13.68 6.70 -14.67
C ALA A 58 -12.94 7.75 -13.81
N LYS A 59 -13.00 9.02 -14.21
CA LYS A 59 -12.51 10.19 -13.53
C LYS A 59 -13.35 10.44 -12.29
N ALA A 60 -12.72 10.06 -11.17
CA ALA A 60 -12.98 10.59 -9.86
C ALA A 60 -14.38 10.28 -9.29
N ALA A 61 -14.55 9.07 -8.80
CA ALA A 61 -15.42 8.92 -7.64
C ALA A 61 -15.06 10.03 -6.65
N ALA A 62 -16.05 10.71 -6.08
CA ALA A 62 -15.80 11.72 -5.06
C ALA A 62 -15.03 11.05 -3.91
N PRO A 63 -14.08 11.76 -3.26
CA PRO A 63 -13.41 11.22 -2.10
C PRO A 63 -14.43 10.88 -1.01
N VAL A 64 -14.34 9.70 -0.43
CA VAL A 64 -15.18 9.31 0.72
C VAL A 64 -14.78 10.08 1.98
N ARG A 65 -13.56 10.61 2.02
CA ARG A 65 -13.02 11.39 3.12
C ARG A 65 -11.95 12.36 2.62
N THR A 66 -11.90 13.53 3.23
CA THR A 66 -10.84 14.53 3.03
C THR A 66 -10.38 15.00 4.39
N LEU A 67 -9.07 15.05 4.61
CA LEU A 67 -8.47 15.50 5.87
C LEU A 67 -7.20 16.31 5.63
N LYS A 68 -6.86 17.17 6.59
CA LYS A 68 -5.58 17.87 6.62
C LYS A 68 -4.54 17.00 7.27
N LEU A 69 -3.38 16.90 6.65
CA LEU A 69 -2.21 16.25 7.22
C LEU A 69 -1.39 17.24 8.06
N VAL A 70 -0.47 16.71 8.87
CA VAL A 70 0.29 17.51 9.83
C VAL A 70 1.17 18.59 9.20
N ASP A 71 1.59 18.41 7.94
CA ASP A 71 2.35 19.40 7.14
C ASP A 71 1.44 20.46 6.49
N GLY A 72 0.11 20.36 6.68
CA GLY A 72 -0.89 21.22 6.08
C GLY A 72 -1.32 20.86 4.66
N SER A 73 -0.77 19.78 4.10
CA SER A 73 -1.26 19.18 2.85
C SER A 73 -2.65 18.55 3.06
N THR A 74 -3.27 18.12 1.98
CA THR A 74 -4.65 17.59 2.01
C THR A 74 -4.65 16.17 1.46
N ALA A 75 -5.07 15.22 2.29
CA ALA A 75 -5.33 13.85 1.88
C ALA A 75 -6.78 13.70 1.40
N ARG A 76 -6.98 13.16 0.19
CA ARG A 76 -8.28 12.78 -0.36
C ARG A 76 -8.32 11.27 -0.47
N ILE A 77 -9.25 10.64 0.24
CA ILE A 77 -9.34 9.19 0.33
C ILE A 77 -10.50 8.71 -0.52
N TYR A 78 -10.25 7.71 -1.34
CA TYR A 78 -11.21 7.09 -2.26
C TYR A 78 -11.35 5.62 -1.91
N ARG A 79 -12.59 5.14 -1.85
CA ARG A 79 -12.86 3.71 -1.67
C ARG A 79 -12.87 3.04 -3.05
N LEU A 80 -12.01 2.05 -3.23
CA LEU A 80 -11.90 1.26 -4.47
C LEU A 80 -12.60 -0.10 -4.34
N GLY A 81 -12.83 -0.58 -3.11
CA GLY A 81 -13.48 -1.85 -2.80
C GLY A 81 -13.50 -2.16 -1.31
N ALA A 82 -13.82 -3.39 -0.95
CA ALA A 82 -13.67 -3.87 0.43
C ALA A 82 -12.18 -3.90 0.79
N HIS A 83 -11.81 -3.30 1.93
CA HIS A 83 -10.42 -3.17 2.39
C HIS A 83 -9.44 -2.71 1.28
N HIS A 84 -9.94 -1.84 0.39
CA HIS A 84 -9.17 -1.29 -0.72
C HIS A 84 -9.44 0.20 -0.86
N TYR A 85 -8.45 1.00 -0.52
CA TYR A 85 -8.52 2.46 -0.53
C TYR A 85 -7.31 3.06 -1.24
N ARG A 86 -7.54 4.22 -1.84
CA ARG A 86 -6.50 5.08 -2.39
C ARG A 86 -6.56 6.42 -1.67
N MET A 87 -5.41 6.97 -1.35
CA MET A 87 -5.26 8.31 -0.82
C MET A 87 -4.37 9.11 -1.77
N ASP A 88 -4.89 10.23 -2.25
CA ASP A 88 -4.13 11.22 -2.99
C ASP A 88 -3.76 12.35 -2.02
N ASN A 89 -2.45 12.58 -1.83
CA ASN A 89 -1.95 13.70 -1.05
C ASN A 89 -1.70 14.89 -1.97
N ALA A 90 -2.30 16.02 -1.66
CA ALA A 90 -2.18 17.26 -2.45
C ALA A 90 -1.61 18.39 -1.59
N SER A 91 -0.74 19.21 -2.18
CA SER A 91 -0.24 20.45 -1.57
C SER A 91 -1.38 21.42 -1.27
N ARG A 92 -1.05 22.52 -0.60
CA ARG A 92 -2.02 23.62 -0.32
C ARG A 92 -2.58 24.22 -1.60
N ASP A 93 -1.78 24.24 -2.66
CA ASP A 93 -2.14 24.77 -3.99
C ASP A 93 -2.84 23.72 -4.87
N GLY A 94 -3.09 22.50 -4.34
CA GLY A 94 -3.81 21.44 -5.01
C GLY A 94 -2.96 20.54 -5.90
N HIS A 95 -1.63 20.72 -5.98
CA HIS A 95 -0.74 19.83 -6.73
C HIS A 95 -0.63 18.47 -6.04
N LEU A 96 -0.71 17.39 -6.79
CA LEU A 96 -0.53 16.04 -6.30
C LEU A 96 0.92 15.83 -5.85
N LEU A 97 1.11 15.50 -4.56
CA LEU A 97 2.42 15.21 -3.95
C LEU A 97 2.73 13.71 -3.99
N GLY A 98 1.71 12.86 -3.92
CA GLY A 98 1.86 11.41 -3.93
C GLY A 98 0.54 10.69 -3.76
N THR A 99 0.58 9.39 -3.99
CA THR A 99 -0.58 8.50 -3.85
C THR A 99 -0.18 7.28 -3.03
N LEU A 100 -1.02 6.90 -2.05
CA LEU A 100 -0.93 5.63 -1.34
C LEU A 100 -2.11 4.74 -1.72
N VAL A 101 -1.87 3.43 -1.78
CA VAL A 101 -2.93 2.43 -2.01
C VAL A 101 -2.81 1.35 -0.94
N ALA A 102 -3.82 1.27 -0.08
CA ALA A 102 -4.01 0.22 0.90
C ALA A 102 -4.95 -0.84 0.32
N LYS A 103 -4.49 -2.08 0.22
CA LYS A 103 -5.27 -3.22 -0.28
C LYS A 103 -5.02 -4.44 0.60
N ASN A 104 -6.01 -4.77 1.44
CA ASN A 104 -5.94 -5.84 2.45
C ASN A 104 -4.76 -5.70 3.44
N ALA A 105 -4.04 -4.59 3.38
CA ALA A 105 -2.95 -4.21 4.27
C ALA A 105 -2.82 -2.70 4.27
N ASP A 106 -2.25 -2.16 5.35
CA ASP A 106 -1.98 -0.73 5.47
C ASP A 106 -0.87 -0.32 4.50
N ALA A 107 -0.94 0.91 4.02
CA ALA A 107 0.09 1.54 3.20
C ALA A 107 0.70 2.72 3.94
N GLY A 108 2.01 2.87 3.88
CA GLY A 108 2.72 3.99 4.47
C GLY A 108 3.50 4.78 3.46
N GLY A 109 3.90 5.97 3.87
CA GLY A 109 4.77 6.82 3.09
C GLY A 109 5.52 7.82 3.98
N ARG A 110 6.63 8.32 3.46
CA ARG A 110 7.41 9.40 4.05
C ARG A 110 7.62 10.50 3.03
N HIS A 111 7.35 11.74 3.42
CA HIS A 111 7.61 12.92 2.58
C HIS A 111 8.03 14.10 3.47
N ASN A 112 9.20 14.68 3.20
CA ASN A 112 9.72 15.84 3.92
C ASN A 112 9.65 15.71 5.47
N GLY A 113 10.01 14.53 6.02
CA GLY A 113 9.97 14.27 7.46
C GLY A 113 8.58 14.04 8.03
N MET A 114 7.53 14.09 7.22
CA MET A 114 6.19 13.64 7.58
C MET A 114 6.03 12.17 7.23
N PHE A 115 5.56 11.39 8.18
CA PHE A 115 5.08 10.02 7.98
C PHE A 115 3.58 10.03 7.82
N VAL A 116 3.07 9.15 7.00
CA VAL A 116 1.64 9.00 6.78
C VAL A 116 1.29 7.52 6.61
N VAL A 117 0.17 7.11 7.17
CA VAL A 117 -0.39 5.76 7.01
C VAL A 117 -1.81 5.90 6.50
N LEU A 118 -2.15 5.13 5.47
CA LEU A 118 -3.50 4.83 5.03
C LEU A 118 -3.81 3.39 5.44
N THR A 119 -4.81 3.19 6.28
CA THR A 119 -5.21 1.86 6.71
C THR A 119 -6.05 1.15 5.65
N ALA A 120 -6.11 -0.19 5.72
CA ALA A 120 -6.98 -1.01 4.88
C ALA A 120 -8.48 -0.73 5.11
N ASP A 121 -8.85 -0.03 6.19
CA ASP A 121 -10.22 0.39 6.50
C ASP A 121 -10.54 1.82 6.05
N GLY A 122 -9.55 2.52 5.46
CA GLY A 122 -9.72 3.86 4.88
C GLY A 122 -9.50 5.00 5.86
N ASP A 123 -8.93 4.75 7.02
CA ASP A 123 -8.43 5.79 7.91
C ASP A 123 -7.04 6.25 7.49
N ALA A 124 -6.72 7.52 7.77
CA ALA A 124 -5.37 8.03 7.56
C ALA A 124 -4.89 8.85 8.76
N VAL A 125 -3.61 8.65 9.08
CA VAL A 125 -2.92 9.34 10.17
C VAL A 125 -1.59 9.85 9.64
N SER A 126 -1.19 11.05 10.08
CA SER A 126 0.12 11.61 9.76
C SER A 126 0.77 12.23 10.99
N TRP A 127 2.10 12.16 11.03
CA TRP A 127 2.90 12.76 12.10
C TRP A 127 4.27 13.18 11.58
N THR A 128 5.01 13.97 12.38
CA THR A 128 6.39 14.37 12.12
C THR A 128 7.27 13.98 13.31
N GLY A 129 8.57 13.82 13.05
CA GLY A 129 9.56 13.49 14.06
C GLY A 129 9.58 12.03 14.48
N ARG A 130 10.34 11.73 15.59
CA ARG A 130 10.57 10.38 16.11
C ARG A 130 11.21 9.43 15.09
N GLU A 131 11.94 9.98 14.13
CA GLU A 131 12.67 9.19 13.14
C GLU A 131 13.79 8.40 13.82
N GLN A 132 13.89 7.14 13.47
CA GLN A 132 14.97 6.22 13.81
C GLN A 132 15.58 5.71 12.52
N TYR A 133 16.86 5.36 12.53
CA TYR A 133 17.61 5.06 11.32
C TYR A 133 18.35 3.73 11.43
N GLY A 134 18.32 2.95 10.33
CA GLY A 134 19.12 1.76 10.16
C GLY A 134 18.68 0.56 10.99
N ALA A 135 19.55 -0.46 10.98
CA ALA A 135 19.33 -1.71 11.73
C ALA A 135 19.60 -1.49 13.23
N GLY A 136 18.81 -2.16 14.08
CA GLY A 136 18.95 -2.04 15.53
C GLY A 136 17.70 -2.47 16.27
N SER A 137 17.68 -2.16 17.58
CA SER A 137 16.52 -2.35 18.46
C SER A 137 16.14 -1.01 19.05
N PHE A 138 14.90 -0.59 18.84
CA PHE A 138 14.39 0.72 19.19
C PHE A 138 13.12 0.61 20.05
N PRO A 139 12.99 1.40 21.11
CA PRO A 139 11.77 1.42 21.91
C PRO A 139 10.63 2.06 21.09
N LEU A 140 9.45 1.46 21.18
CA LEU A 140 8.22 1.98 20.58
C LEU A 140 7.35 2.69 21.62
N PRO A 141 6.45 3.60 21.21
CA PRO A 141 5.64 4.41 22.13
C PRO A 141 4.71 3.61 23.04
N ASP A 142 4.31 2.39 22.66
CA ASP A 142 3.48 1.48 23.46
C ASP A 142 4.27 0.60 24.43
N GLY A 143 5.60 0.82 24.55
CA GLY A 143 6.50 0.01 25.38
C GLY A 143 6.96 -1.29 24.71
N SER A 144 6.55 -1.58 23.48
CA SER A 144 7.12 -2.66 22.68
C SER A 144 8.48 -2.25 22.09
N THR A 145 9.14 -3.17 21.40
CA THR A 145 10.45 -2.95 20.77
C THR A 145 10.35 -3.21 19.27
N ALA A 146 10.82 -2.27 18.45
CA ALA A 146 11.09 -2.49 17.05
C ALA A 146 12.47 -3.11 16.88
N LYS A 147 12.56 -4.33 16.33
CA LYS A 147 13.81 -4.92 15.86
C LYS A 147 13.92 -4.74 14.37
N VAL A 148 14.82 -3.86 13.93
CA VAL A 148 15.04 -3.54 12.52
C VAL A 148 16.28 -4.30 12.03
N THR A 149 16.18 -4.90 10.86
CA THR A 149 17.26 -5.67 10.22
C THR A 149 17.35 -5.28 8.77
N GLU A 150 18.53 -4.94 8.31
CA GLU A 150 18.86 -4.81 6.91
C GLU A 150 18.98 -6.21 6.30
N VAL A 151 18.26 -6.47 5.22
CA VAL A 151 18.25 -7.77 4.53
C VAL A 151 19.06 -7.69 3.24
N ALA A 152 18.98 -6.56 2.55
CA ALA A 152 19.74 -6.24 1.36
C ALA A 152 19.72 -4.70 1.17
N ALA A 153 20.41 -4.19 0.15
CA ALA A 153 20.29 -2.79 -0.26
C ALA A 153 18.80 -2.45 -0.52
N ASP A 154 18.33 -1.33 0.03
CA ASP A 154 16.94 -0.87 -0.06
C ASP A 154 15.87 -1.89 0.39
N ARG A 155 16.29 -2.80 1.28
CA ARG A 155 15.40 -3.82 1.84
C ARG A 155 15.63 -4.02 3.32
N TYR A 156 14.62 -3.66 4.11
CA TYR A 156 14.62 -3.77 5.57
C TYR A 156 13.41 -4.54 6.08
N THR A 157 13.59 -5.22 7.21
CA THR A 157 12.50 -5.80 7.98
C THR A 157 12.43 -5.16 9.36
N LEU A 158 11.22 -4.90 9.85
CA LEU A 158 10.96 -4.44 11.20
C LEU A 158 10.01 -5.42 11.88
N LYS A 159 10.41 -5.97 13.03
CA LYS A 159 9.55 -6.80 13.88
C LYS A 159 9.16 -6.00 15.11
N ILE A 160 7.87 -5.89 15.37
CA ILE A 160 7.32 -5.35 16.62
C ILE A 160 7.29 -6.49 17.63
N ILE A 161 8.03 -6.34 18.73
CA ILE A 161 8.17 -7.37 19.76
C ILE A 161 7.62 -6.83 21.07
N HIS A 162 6.64 -7.51 21.64
CA HIS A 162 6.08 -7.21 22.96
C HIS A 162 6.17 -8.46 23.84
N GLN A 163 6.78 -8.33 25.03
CA GLN A 163 7.00 -9.43 25.98
C GLN A 163 7.63 -10.68 25.34
N GLY A 164 8.64 -10.48 24.47
CA GLY A 164 9.35 -11.55 23.78
C GLY A 164 8.58 -12.20 22.61
N ARG A 165 7.37 -11.73 22.28
CA ARG A 165 6.54 -12.24 21.16
C ARG A 165 6.56 -11.25 20.01
N VAL A 166 6.67 -11.76 18.78
CA VAL A 166 6.52 -10.97 17.58
C VAL A 166 5.03 -10.72 17.33
N MET A 167 4.63 -9.47 17.40
CA MET A 167 3.25 -9.01 17.20
C MET A 167 2.96 -8.69 15.74
N ALA A 168 3.92 -8.08 15.04
CA ALA A 168 3.83 -7.75 13.62
C ALA A 168 5.21 -7.77 12.97
N THR A 169 5.24 -7.92 11.64
CA THR A 169 6.46 -7.83 10.83
C THR A 169 6.14 -6.98 9.61
N LEU A 170 6.95 -5.95 9.39
CA LEU A 170 6.95 -5.12 8.20
C LEU A 170 8.13 -5.52 7.33
N VAL A 171 7.95 -5.47 6.02
CA VAL A 171 9.01 -5.64 5.03
C VAL A 171 8.94 -4.47 4.06
N ALA A 172 9.93 -3.59 4.13
CA ALA A 172 10.16 -2.54 3.15
C ALA A 172 11.13 -3.09 2.10
N ASP A 173 10.64 -3.28 0.89
CA ASP A 173 11.38 -3.83 -0.26
C ASP A 173 11.16 -2.88 -1.44
N HIS A 174 12.11 -1.95 -1.66
CA HIS A 174 12.04 -0.86 -2.63
C HIS A 174 10.78 0.03 -2.51
N ARG A 175 10.01 -0.12 -1.46
CA ARG A 175 8.82 0.67 -1.13
C ARG A 175 8.57 0.67 0.37
N ASP A 176 7.88 1.69 0.83
CA ASP A 176 7.50 1.84 2.21
C ASP A 176 6.54 0.72 2.66
N ALA A 177 6.64 0.32 3.91
CA ALA A 177 5.71 -0.59 4.57
C ALA A 177 5.13 0.09 5.80
N ALA A 178 3.87 -0.22 6.12
CA ALA A 178 3.22 0.30 7.30
C ALA A 178 2.30 -0.72 7.97
N VAL A 179 1.98 -0.47 9.22
CA VAL A 179 1.00 -1.23 9.99
C VAL A 179 0.35 -0.35 11.05
N ASN A 180 -0.94 -0.57 11.27
CA ASN A 180 -1.64 -0.18 12.48
C ASN A 180 -1.64 -1.37 13.45
N ALA A 181 -0.89 -1.27 14.53
CA ALA A 181 -0.82 -2.27 15.59
C ALA A 181 -1.60 -1.75 16.82
N ASN A 182 -2.91 -1.98 16.84
CA ASN A 182 -3.82 -1.58 17.94
C ASN A 182 -3.75 -0.08 18.29
N GLY A 183 -3.79 0.79 17.28
CA GLY A 183 -3.72 2.25 17.46
C GLY A 183 -2.31 2.82 17.47
N MET A 184 -1.29 1.98 17.45
CA MET A 184 0.08 2.41 17.14
C MET A 184 0.34 2.23 15.65
N TYR A 185 0.67 3.33 14.99
CA TYR A 185 1.02 3.36 13.58
C TYR A 185 2.54 3.30 13.43
N VAL A 186 3.03 2.41 12.58
CA VAL A 186 4.47 2.25 12.33
C VAL A 186 4.70 2.30 10.83
N VAL A 187 5.69 3.07 10.39
CA VAL A 187 6.19 3.13 9.01
C VAL A 187 7.64 2.70 8.99
N LEU A 188 8.01 1.89 8.01
CA LEU A 188 9.37 1.49 7.67
C LEU A 188 9.63 1.81 6.21
N ASN A 189 10.71 2.54 5.94
CA ASN A 189 11.16 2.87 4.59
C ASN A 189 12.27 1.92 4.12
N PRO A 190 12.51 1.81 2.80
CA PRO A 190 13.55 0.95 2.23
C PRO A 190 14.98 1.32 2.64
N ASP A 191 15.21 2.57 3.03
CA ASP A 191 16.49 3.07 3.55
C ASP A 191 16.73 2.74 5.04
N GLY A 192 15.82 2.02 5.69
CA GLY A 192 15.86 1.68 7.11
C GLY A 192 15.35 2.79 8.02
N THR A 193 14.94 3.93 7.49
CA THR A 193 14.25 4.96 8.28
C THR A 193 12.89 4.43 8.73
N HIS A 194 12.58 4.62 10.00
CA HIS A 194 11.29 4.23 10.55
C HIS A 194 10.81 5.20 11.62
N SER A 195 9.51 5.23 11.83
CA SER A 195 8.90 6.02 12.90
C SER A 195 7.61 5.37 13.38
N ALA A 196 7.24 5.63 14.62
CA ALA A 196 6.02 5.15 15.21
C ALA A 196 5.26 6.25 15.95
N TRP A 197 3.93 6.16 15.92
CA TRP A 197 3.02 7.12 16.53
C TRP A 197 1.81 6.40 17.15
N ILE A 198 1.36 6.87 18.31
CA ILE A 198 0.06 6.50 18.91
C ILE A 198 -0.87 7.70 18.76
N SER A 199 -2.07 7.47 18.23
CA SER A 199 -3.13 8.48 18.08
C SER A 199 -3.93 8.67 19.38
#